data_1eb9b17d32b0f2becf82acd0447d2464
#
_entry.id   1eb9b17d32b0f2becf82acd0447d2464
#
_cell.length_a   1.000
_cell.length_b   1.000
_cell.length_c   1.000
_cell.angle_alpha   90.00
_cell.angle_beta   90.00
_cell.angle_gamma   90.00
#
_symmetry.space_group_name_H-M   'P 1'
#
loop_
_entity.id
_entity.type
_entity.pdbx_description
1 polymer ?
#
loop_
_entity_poly.entity_id
_entity_poly.type
_entity_poly.pdbx_seq_one_letter_code
_entity_poly.pdbx_strand_id
1 'polypeptide(L)'
;MEYYNIDIDYTPSITGKRDGDVAVAKKKESFSSKEQEKEFNDFFINNYKNKSRVMITDFQLFNTKNIFMITYFPRTKSIKQLDFMAFGPYEHGVQFLISHRVYEIIAKYRLPIHNKITAKIDTFSQNYYLVGFPMLPISVYDFNKSTFFDCKNGLQVKFKYTEDYEAADYDRITAKPQRLFLKDKLEYDIIKTTKGIFFLSEIINEFQEKKITGYQIIDGILET
;
A
#
# COMPACT_ATOMS: atom_id res chain seq x y z
N MET A 1 18.98 4.43 8.16
CA MET A 1 18.52 3.55 7.05
C MET A 1 17.56 4.36 6.19
N GLU A 2 17.59 4.15 4.88
CA GLU A 2 16.79 4.89 3.92
C GLU A 2 15.67 4.03 3.37
N TYR A 3 14.46 4.59 3.29
CA TYR A 3 13.28 3.91 2.77
C TYR A 3 12.64 4.76 1.68
N TYR A 4 12.22 4.12 0.61
CA TYR A 4 11.56 4.76 -0.53
C TYR A 4 10.05 4.55 -0.50
N ASN A 5 9.32 5.60 -0.80
CA ASN A 5 7.86 5.57 -0.89
C ASN A 5 7.43 4.87 -2.19
N ILE A 6 6.62 3.83 -2.07
CA ILE A 6 6.19 2.99 -3.19
C ILE A 6 4.69 3.11 -3.40
N ASP A 7 4.31 3.26 -4.64
CA ASP A 7 2.91 3.20 -5.08
C ASP A 7 2.77 2.29 -6.31
N ILE A 8 1.54 1.96 -6.66
CA ILE A 8 1.22 1.25 -7.89
C ILE A 8 1.44 2.19 -9.07
N ASP A 9 2.05 1.69 -10.13
CA ASP A 9 2.21 2.42 -11.38
C ASP A 9 0.92 2.31 -12.22
N TYR A 10 0.17 3.39 -12.31
CA TYR A 10 -1.07 3.49 -13.10
C TYR A 10 -0.83 3.90 -14.55
N THR A 11 0.42 4.09 -14.99
CA THR A 11 0.74 4.53 -16.34
C THR A 11 0.12 3.60 -17.39
N PRO A 12 -0.64 4.12 -18.36
CA PRO A 12 -1.32 3.31 -19.37
C PRO A 12 -0.40 2.39 -20.17
N SER A 13 0.82 2.84 -20.49
CA SER A 13 1.82 2.03 -21.19
C SER A 13 2.34 0.85 -20.36
N ILE A 14 2.29 0.96 -19.03
CA ILE A 14 2.68 -0.11 -18.09
C ILE A 14 1.52 -1.07 -17.87
N THR A 15 0.37 -0.56 -17.46
CA THR A 15 -0.80 -1.37 -17.07
C THR A 15 -1.56 -1.99 -18.25
N GLY A 16 -1.48 -1.36 -19.43
CA GLY A 16 -2.33 -1.69 -20.57
C GLY A 16 -3.74 -1.10 -20.47
N LYS A 17 -4.01 -0.26 -19.46
CA LYS A 17 -5.29 0.42 -19.24
C LYS A 17 -5.20 1.88 -19.71
N ARG A 18 -6.12 2.32 -20.58
CA ARG A 18 -6.03 3.64 -21.24
C ARG A 18 -6.32 4.84 -20.32
N ASP A 19 -7.12 4.66 -19.30
CA ASP A 19 -7.66 5.72 -18.45
C ASP A 19 -6.99 5.87 -17.08
N GLY A 20 -5.91 5.12 -16.80
CA GLY A 20 -5.18 5.20 -15.53
C GLY A 20 -5.97 4.72 -14.30
N ASP A 21 -7.10 4.04 -14.50
CA ASP A 21 -7.93 3.45 -13.44
C ASP A 21 -7.46 2.02 -13.09
N VAL A 22 -8.16 1.37 -12.17
CA VAL A 22 -7.85 0.00 -11.75
C VAL A 22 -7.83 -0.99 -12.93
N ALA A 23 -6.80 -1.81 -12.97
CA ALA A 23 -6.59 -2.77 -14.05
C ALA A 23 -7.47 -4.02 -13.88
N VAL A 24 -7.65 -4.46 -12.64
CA VAL A 24 -8.43 -5.65 -12.29
C VAL A 24 -9.47 -5.32 -11.22
N ALA A 25 -10.59 -5.99 -11.24
CA ALA A 25 -11.67 -5.75 -10.29
C ALA A 25 -12.33 -7.04 -9.80
N LYS A 26 -12.92 -6.96 -8.61
CA LYS A 26 -13.82 -7.99 -8.11
C LYS A 26 -15.13 -7.97 -8.91
N LYS A 27 -15.73 -9.14 -9.07
CA LYS A 27 -17.06 -9.39 -9.63
C LYS A 27 -17.85 -10.29 -8.68
N LYS A 28 -19.08 -10.63 -9.04
CA LYS A 28 -19.91 -11.57 -8.29
C LYS A 28 -19.24 -12.95 -8.13
N GLU A 29 -18.45 -13.36 -9.10
CA GLU A 29 -17.76 -14.65 -9.16
C GLU A 29 -16.37 -14.63 -8.48
N SER A 30 -16.02 -13.54 -7.81
CA SER A 30 -14.70 -13.40 -7.17
C SER A 30 -14.50 -14.32 -5.97
N PHE A 31 -15.58 -14.76 -5.37
CA PHE A 31 -15.56 -15.66 -4.22
C PHE A 31 -16.12 -17.02 -4.60
N SER A 32 -15.62 -18.10 -3.99
CA SER A 32 -16.08 -19.45 -4.24
C SER A 32 -17.47 -19.73 -3.66
N SER A 33 -17.91 -18.94 -2.67
CA SER A 33 -19.24 -19.03 -2.08
C SER A 33 -19.69 -17.69 -1.50
N LYS A 34 -20.99 -17.56 -1.23
CA LYS A 34 -21.56 -16.39 -0.54
C LYS A 34 -21.05 -16.24 0.90
N GLU A 35 -20.72 -17.34 1.54
CA GLU A 35 -20.17 -17.36 2.90
C GLU A 35 -18.78 -16.72 2.90
N GLN A 36 -17.92 -17.06 1.92
CA GLN A 36 -16.61 -16.43 1.77
C GLN A 36 -16.71 -14.93 1.46
N GLU A 37 -17.63 -14.55 0.55
CA GLU A 37 -17.89 -13.14 0.27
C GLU A 37 -18.34 -12.39 1.53
N LYS A 38 -19.26 -12.97 2.29
CA LYS A 38 -19.73 -12.40 3.54
C LYS A 38 -18.61 -12.26 4.57
N GLU A 39 -17.81 -13.31 4.79
CA GLU A 39 -16.67 -13.31 5.71
C GLU A 39 -15.66 -12.20 5.37
N PHE A 40 -15.33 -12.06 4.09
CA PHE A 40 -14.44 -11.00 3.60
C PHE A 40 -15.03 -9.60 3.83
N ASN A 41 -16.29 -9.40 3.47
CA ASN A 41 -16.94 -8.10 3.59
C ASN A 41 -17.16 -7.72 5.05
N ASP A 42 -17.53 -8.65 5.92
CA ASP A 42 -17.66 -8.43 7.34
C ASP A 42 -16.32 -7.98 7.95
N PHE A 43 -15.23 -8.59 7.53
CA PHE A 43 -13.90 -8.24 8.05
C PHE A 43 -13.37 -6.91 7.49
N PHE A 44 -13.31 -6.74 6.19
CA PHE A 44 -12.64 -5.60 5.57
C PHE A 44 -13.53 -4.37 5.37
N ILE A 45 -14.85 -4.55 5.27
CA ILE A 45 -15.77 -3.45 5.04
C ILE A 45 -16.49 -3.09 6.34
N ASN A 46 -17.13 -4.05 7.01
CA ASN A 46 -17.99 -3.75 8.14
C ASN A 46 -17.20 -3.39 9.41
N ASN A 47 -16.10 -4.11 9.72
CA ASN A 47 -15.28 -3.78 10.89
C ASN A 47 -14.59 -2.42 10.79
N TYR A 48 -14.30 -1.97 9.57
CA TYR A 48 -13.61 -0.70 9.32
C TYR A 48 -14.53 0.39 8.74
N LYS A 49 -15.85 0.16 8.70
CA LYS A 49 -16.82 1.04 8.04
C LYS A 49 -16.75 2.51 8.46
N ASN A 50 -16.43 2.77 9.73
CA ASN A 50 -16.35 4.13 10.26
C ASN A 50 -14.90 4.63 10.40
N LYS A 51 -13.94 3.94 9.82
CA LYS A 51 -12.53 4.28 9.91
C LYS A 51 -12.02 4.74 8.56
N SER A 52 -11.50 5.94 8.50
CA SER A 52 -10.80 6.43 7.30
C SER A 52 -9.44 5.75 7.10
N ARG A 53 -8.86 5.22 8.18
CA ARG A 53 -7.52 4.61 8.22
C ARG A 53 -7.49 3.46 9.22
N VAL A 54 -6.76 2.38 8.88
CA VAL A 54 -6.54 1.25 9.79
C VAL A 54 -5.17 1.42 10.43
N MET A 55 -5.18 1.98 11.64
CA MET A 55 -3.98 2.20 12.45
C MET A 55 -3.49 0.88 13.06
N ILE A 56 -2.23 0.86 13.50
CA ILE A 56 -1.64 -0.32 14.15
C ILE A 56 -2.44 -0.78 15.38
N THR A 57 -3.06 0.15 16.09
CA THR A 57 -3.92 -0.14 17.24
C THR A 57 -5.25 -0.81 16.87
N ASP A 58 -5.70 -0.64 15.65
CA ASP A 58 -6.98 -1.17 15.13
C ASP A 58 -6.78 -2.37 14.21
N PHE A 59 -5.55 -2.62 13.81
CA PHE A 59 -5.24 -3.63 12.81
C PHE A 59 -5.51 -5.04 13.35
N GLN A 60 -6.24 -5.81 12.57
CA GLN A 60 -6.57 -7.20 12.88
C GLN A 60 -6.09 -8.11 11.76
N LEU A 61 -5.73 -9.33 12.11
CA LEU A 61 -5.41 -10.36 11.13
C LEU A 61 -6.70 -11.01 10.62
N PHE A 62 -6.80 -11.13 9.31
CA PHE A 62 -7.86 -11.89 8.67
C PHE A 62 -7.55 -13.37 8.78
N ASN A 63 -8.15 -14.02 9.77
CA ASN A 63 -8.02 -15.45 9.99
C ASN A 63 -9.27 -16.16 9.52
N THR A 64 -9.15 -16.99 8.50
CA THR A 64 -10.23 -17.83 8.04
C THR A 64 -9.97 -19.29 8.43
N LYS A 65 -11.02 -20.05 8.72
CA LYS A 65 -10.93 -21.48 9.01
C LYS A 65 -10.78 -22.32 7.73
N ASN A 66 -11.07 -21.74 6.58
CA ASN A 66 -11.08 -22.40 5.29
C ASN A 66 -10.00 -21.84 4.37
N ILE A 67 -9.64 -22.61 3.33
CA ILE A 67 -8.80 -22.10 2.24
C ILE A 67 -9.55 -20.95 1.57
N PHE A 68 -8.98 -19.75 1.69
CA PHE A 68 -9.57 -18.54 1.16
C PHE A 68 -8.78 -18.07 -0.06
N MET A 69 -9.48 -17.84 -1.18
CA MET A 69 -8.89 -17.31 -2.39
C MET A 69 -9.88 -16.38 -3.10
N ILE A 70 -9.39 -15.19 -3.45
CA ILE A 70 -10.16 -14.21 -4.22
C ILE A 70 -9.73 -14.24 -5.67
N THR A 71 -10.70 -14.22 -6.59
CA THR A 71 -10.45 -14.09 -8.02
C THR A 71 -10.72 -12.66 -8.47
N TYR A 72 -9.72 -12.01 -9.04
CA TYR A 72 -9.86 -10.73 -9.75
C TYR A 72 -10.01 -10.96 -11.25
N PHE A 73 -10.69 -10.05 -11.92
CA PHE A 73 -10.94 -10.12 -13.36
C PHE A 73 -10.35 -8.89 -14.05
N PRO A 74 -9.57 -9.06 -15.13
CA PRO A 74 -9.11 -7.95 -15.95
C PRO A 74 -10.31 -7.14 -16.47
N ARG A 75 -10.19 -5.81 -16.39
CA ARG A 75 -11.25 -4.91 -16.90
C ARG A 75 -11.32 -4.86 -18.42
N THR A 76 -10.19 -5.07 -19.07
CA THR A 76 -10.09 -5.17 -20.53
C THR A 76 -9.08 -6.25 -20.93
N LYS A 77 -9.13 -6.70 -22.17
CA LYS A 77 -8.19 -7.69 -22.72
C LYS A 77 -6.76 -7.18 -22.85
N SER A 78 -6.56 -5.85 -22.80
CA SER A 78 -5.24 -5.21 -22.92
C SER A 78 -4.46 -5.14 -21.61
N ILE A 79 -5.07 -5.52 -20.48
CA ILE A 79 -4.40 -5.49 -19.18
C ILE A 79 -3.19 -6.43 -19.19
N LYS A 80 -2.05 -5.89 -18.80
CA LYS A 80 -0.80 -6.64 -18.70
C LYS A 80 -0.68 -7.33 -17.34
N GLN A 81 -0.05 -8.50 -17.36
CA GLN A 81 0.32 -9.22 -16.15
C GLN A 81 1.54 -8.55 -15.53
N LEU A 82 1.37 -7.90 -14.38
CA LEU A 82 2.39 -7.19 -13.64
C LEU A 82 2.58 -7.80 -12.25
N ASP A 83 3.67 -7.49 -11.60
CA ASP A 83 3.96 -7.95 -10.23
C ASP A 83 3.19 -7.15 -9.17
N PHE A 84 2.97 -5.85 -9.39
CA PHE A 84 2.03 -5.03 -8.64
C PHE A 84 0.85 -4.69 -9.54
N MET A 85 -0.35 -5.05 -9.12
CA MET A 85 -1.56 -4.85 -9.90
C MET A 85 -2.44 -3.76 -9.32
N ALA A 86 -2.85 -2.82 -10.17
CA ALA A 86 -3.90 -1.86 -9.84
C ALA A 86 -5.25 -2.58 -9.75
N PHE A 87 -5.81 -2.66 -8.56
CA PHE A 87 -7.02 -3.44 -8.27
C PHE A 87 -8.12 -2.58 -7.64
N GLY A 88 -9.36 -3.04 -7.73
CA GLY A 88 -10.51 -2.38 -7.11
C GLY A 88 -11.70 -3.32 -6.85
N PRO A 89 -12.64 -2.88 -6.01
CA PRO A 89 -12.54 -1.72 -5.12
C PRO A 89 -11.44 -1.92 -4.06
N TYR A 90 -10.91 -0.81 -3.54
CA TYR A 90 -9.98 -0.85 -2.42
C TYR A 90 -10.71 -1.18 -1.14
N GLU A 91 -10.07 -2.01 -0.31
CA GLU A 91 -10.56 -2.37 1.01
C GLU A 91 -9.70 -1.73 2.10
N HIS A 92 -10.31 -1.34 3.21
CA HIS A 92 -9.56 -0.84 4.35
C HIS A 92 -8.61 -1.91 4.89
N GLY A 93 -7.37 -1.52 5.16
CA GLY A 93 -6.36 -2.46 5.66
C GLY A 93 -5.71 -3.37 4.61
N VAL A 94 -6.01 -3.15 3.32
CA VAL A 94 -5.34 -3.79 2.18
C VAL A 94 -4.73 -2.71 1.30
N GLN A 95 -3.46 -2.89 0.88
CA GLN A 95 -2.74 -1.90 0.11
C GLN A 95 -2.36 -2.37 -1.28
N PHE A 96 -1.91 -3.62 -1.38
CA PHE A 96 -1.34 -4.14 -2.62
C PHE A 96 -1.97 -5.46 -3.03
N LEU A 97 -2.13 -5.63 -4.33
CA LEU A 97 -2.29 -6.92 -4.98
C LEU A 97 -0.97 -7.25 -5.68
N ILE A 98 -0.16 -8.11 -5.06
CA ILE A 98 1.22 -8.42 -5.49
C ILE A 98 1.37 -9.86 -5.94
N SER A 99 2.28 -10.10 -6.88
CA SER A 99 2.62 -11.44 -7.32
C SER A 99 3.30 -12.26 -6.21
N HIS A 100 3.26 -13.58 -6.35
CA HIS A 100 4.01 -14.49 -5.48
C HIS A 100 5.51 -14.13 -5.42
N ARG A 101 6.11 -13.76 -6.56
CA ARG A 101 7.51 -13.30 -6.66
C ARG A 101 7.83 -12.13 -5.73
N VAL A 102 6.98 -11.10 -5.73
CA VAL A 102 7.16 -9.93 -4.85
C VAL A 102 7.05 -10.36 -3.40
N TYR A 103 6.04 -11.19 -3.09
CA TYR A 103 5.89 -11.65 -1.72
C TYR A 103 7.09 -12.46 -1.22
N GLU A 104 7.67 -13.32 -2.04
CA GLU A 104 8.89 -14.07 -1.71
C GLU A 104 10.10 -13.17 -1.45
N ILE A 105 10.18 -12.02 -2.13
CA ILE A 105 11.22 -11.03 -1.86
C ILE A 105 10.99 -10.40 -0.49
N ILE A 106 9.82 -9.79 -0.28
CA ILE A 106 9.56 -9.04 0.96
C ILE A 106 9.55 -9.95 2.20
N ALA A 107 9.16 -11.23 2.06
CA ALA A 107 9.12 -12.18 3.17
C ALA A 107 10.51 -12.53 3.76
N LYS A 108 11.60 -12.15 3.10
CA LYS A 108 12.98 -12.30 3.63
C LYS A 108 13.34 -11.21 4.63
N TYR A 109 12.54 -10.15 4.69
CA TYR A 109 12.78 -8.95 5.47
C TYR A 109 11.88 -8.92 6.71
N ARG A 110 12.17 -8.01 7.64
CA ARG A 110 11.40 -7.87 8.88
C ARG A 110 10.10 -7.13 8.60
N LEU A 111 9.05 -7.88 8.37
CA LEU A 111 7.72 -7.33 8.11
C LEU A 111 6.99 -7.02 9.43
N PRO A 112 6.21 -5.93 9.50
CA PRO A 112 5.22 -5.78 10.55
C PRO A 112 4.16 -6.87 10.45
N ILE A 113 3.34 -7.01 11.49
CA ILE A 113 2.11 -7.81 11.40
C ILE A 113 1.33 -7.38 10.15
N HIS A 114 0.88 -8.30 9.31
CA HIS A 114 0.24 -7.96 8.04
C HIS A 114 -0.79 -9.00 7.61
N ASN A 115 -1.78 -8.57 6.85
CA ASN A 115 -2.70 -9.47 6.17
C ASN A 115 -2.07 -9.97 4.86
N LYS A 116 -2.20 -11.28 4.64
CA LYS A 116 -1.83 -11.95 3.39
C LYS A 116 -2.97 -12.87 2.97
N ILE A 117 -3.65 -12.53 1.89
CA ILE A 117 -4.80 -13.28 1.39
C ILE A 117 -4.47 -13.79 -0.01
N THR A 118 -4.63 -15.09 -0.22
CA THR A 118 -4.39 -15.69 -1.53
C THR A 118 -5.37 -15.10 -2.56
N ALA A 119 -4.83 -14.72 -3.70
CA ALA A 119 -5.58 -14.17 -4.81
C ALA A 119 -5.10 -14.76 -6.14
N LYS A 120 -5.97 -14.75 -7.12
CA LYS A 120 -5.62 -15.00 -8.53
C LYS A 120 -6.24 -13.92 -9.41
N ILE A 121 -5.67 -13.74 -10.57
CA ILE A 121 -6.28 -12.92 -11.62
C ILE A 121 -6.69 -13.86 -12.73
N ASP A 122 -7.95 -13.81 -13.11
CA ASP A 122 -8.49 -14.61 -14.19
C ASP A 122 -7.68 -14.42 -15.48
N THR A 123 -7.38 -15.51 -16.17
CA THR A 123 -6.51 -15.55 -17.37
C THR A 123 -5.01 -15.34 -17.14
N PHE A 124 -4.55 -14.97 -15.94
CA PHE A 124 -3.12 -14.84 -15.64
C PHE A 124 -2.56 -16.13 -15.01
N SER A 125 -1.31 -16.46 -15.34
CA SER A 125 -0.70 -17.72 -14.93
C SER A 125 -0.08 -17.68 -13.53
N GLN A 126 0.29 -16.49 -13.03
CA GLN A 126 0.94 -16.35 -11.72
C GLN A 126 -0.07 -16.20 -10.58
N ASN A 127 0.34 -16.64 -9.40
CA ASN A 127 -0.42 -16.43 -8.18
C ASN A 127 -0.14 -15.04 -7.60
N TYR A 128 -1.14 -14.51 -6.90
CA TYR A 128 -1.10 -13.21 -6.26
C TYR A 128 -1.47 -13.30 -4.78
N TYR A 129 -1.15 -12.24 -4.05
CA TYR A 129 -1.62 -12.03 -2.69
C TYR A 129 -2.15 -10.60 -2.54
N LEU A 130 -3.29 -10.49 -1.86
CA LEU A 130 -3.69 -9.22 -1.26
C LEU A 130 -2.90 -9.04 0.03
N VAL A 131 -2.15 -7.94 0.11
CA VAL A 131 -1.31 -7.65 1.26
C VAL A 131 -1.73 -6.34 1.90
N GLY A 132 -1.84 -6.36 3.23
CA GLY A 132 -2.22 -5.22 4.02
C GLY A 132 -1.37 -5.03 5.26
N PHE A 133 -0.79 -3.84 5.42
CA PHE A 133 0.04 -3.47 6.56
C PHE A 133 -0.71 -2.50 7.50
N PRO A 134 -0.46 -2.55 8.82
CA PRO A 134 -0.94 -1.55 9.75
C PRO A 134 -0.30 -0.18 9.48
N MET A 135 -1.06 0.88 9.69
CA MET A 135 -0.59 2.24 9.56
C MET A 135 -0.04 2.75 10.89
N LEU A 136 1.15 3.31 10.87
CA LEU A 136 1.74 4.00 12.01
C LEU A 136 1.13 5.40 12.18
N PRO A 137 0.97 5.88 13.42
CA PRO A 137 0.48 7.23 13.67
C PRO A 137 1.51 8.28 13.25
N ILE A 138 1.02 9.47 12.93
CA ILE A 138 1.87 10.60 12.53
C ILE A 138 2.85 11.03 13.63
N SER A 139 2.52 10.73 14.89
CA SER A 139 3.36 11.01 16.06
C SER A 139 4.73 10.31 16.07
N VAL A 140 4.92 9.30 15.19
CA VAL A 140 6.22 8.63 15.03
C VAL A 140 7.26 9.49 14.30
N TYR A 141 6.83 10.58 13.63
CA TYR A 141 7.75 11.46 12.91
C TYR A 141 8.49 12.43 13.84
N ASP A 142 9.76 12.63 13.56
CA ASP A 142 10.55 13.76 14.08
C ASP A 142 10.35 14.97 13.16
N PHE A 143 9.39 15.82 13.50
CA PHE A 143 9.07 17.02 12.73
C PHE A 143 10.21 18.03 12.68
N ASN A 144 11.07 18.08 13.71
CA ASN A 144 12.20 19.00 13.74
C ASN A 144 13.25 18.66 12.66
N LYS A 145 13.40 17.38 12.34
CA LYS A 145 14.31 16.90 11.29
C LYS A 145 13.65 16.81 9.93
N SER A 146 12.35 16.52 9.89
CA SER A 146 11.60 16.30 8.65
C SER A 146 11.42 17.57 7.82
N THR A 147 11.36 17.41 6.51
CA THR A 147 11.12 18.52 5.56
C THR A 147 9.95 18.18 4.63
N PHE A 148 9.20 19.23 4.31
CA PHE A 148 8.01 19.13 3.48
C PHE A 148 8.05 20.18 2.38
N PHE A 149 7.28 19.96 1.33
CA PHE A 149 7.12 20.92 0.23
C PHE A 149 5.65 21.34 0.16
N ASP A 150 5.43 22.64 0.31
CA ASP A 150 4.12 23.25 0.08
C ASP A 150 3.88 23.39 -1.42
N CYS A 151 3.07 22.49 -1.97
CA CYS A 151 2.77 22.47 -3.40
C CYS A 151 1.98 23.70 -3.88
N LYS A 152 1.29 24.39 -2.95
CA LYS A 152 0.50 25.60 -3.30
C LYS A 152 1.39 26.81 -3.50
N ASN A 153 2.36 26.99 -2.64
CA ASN A 153 3.24 28.15 -2.63
C ASN A 153 4.61 27.88 -3.27
N GLY A 154 4.92 26.63 -3.59
CA GLY A 154 6.21 26.22 -4.19
C GLY A 154 7.39 26.35 -3.24
N LEU A 155 7.18 26.25 -1.95
CA LEU A 155 8.18 26.50 -0.92
C LEU A 155 8.44 25.26 -0.06
N GLN A 156 9.69 25.11 0.39
CA GLN A 156 10.02 24.16 1.44
C GLN A 156 9.49 24.67 2.78
N VAL A 157 8.80 23.81 3.53
CA VAL A 157 8.24 24.11 4.85
C VAL A 157 8.73 23.12 5.89
N LYS A 158 8.77 23.58 7.14
CA LYS A 158 9.07 22.77 8.32
C LYS A 158 7.98 22.98 9.35
N PHE A 159 7.65 21.92 10.07
CA PHE A 159 6.73 21.95 11.18
C PHE A 159 7.50 21.66 12.46
N LYS A 160 7.12 22.29 13.55
CA LYS A 160 7.77 22.08 14.84
C LYS A 160 7.04 20.99 15.63
N TYR A 161 5.73 20.95 15.50
CA TYR A 161 4.86 20.05 16.25
C TYR A 161 3.92 19.29 15.29
N THR A 162 3.40 18.17 15.77
CA THR A 162 2.40 17.37 15.06
C THR A 162 1.14 18.19 14.75
N GLU A 163 0.72 19.02 15.69
CA GLU A 163 -0.48 19.87 15.59
C GLU A 163 -0.35 20.90 14.48
N ASP A 164 0.82 21.51 14.32
CA ASP A 164 1.10 22.46 13.23
C ASP A 164 0.96 21.79 11.87
N TYR A 165 1.47 20.55 11.76
CA TYR A 165 1.37 19.78 10.53
C TYR A 165 -0.08 19.34 10.24
N GLU A 166 -0.81 18.87 11.26
CA GLU A 166 -2.21 18.46 11.11
C GLU A 166 -3.10 19.65 10.73
N ALA A 167 -2.86 20.83 11.31
CA ALA A 167 -3.55 22.05 10.92
C ALA A 167 -3.27 22.44 9.47
N ALA A 168 -2.01 22.37 9.03
CA ALA A 168 -1.63 22.66 7.65
C ALA A 168 -2.23 21.67 6.65
N ASP A 169 -2.32 20.38 6.99
CA ASP A 169 -2.91 19.36 6.15
C ASP A 169 -4.46 19.52 6.09
N TYR A 170 -5.08 19.96 7.20
CA TYR A 170 -6.51 20.25 7.27
C TYR A 170 -6.90 21.46 6.39
N ASP A 171 -6.10 22.52 6.41
CA ASP A 171 -6.29 23.71 5.57
C ASP A 171 -5.96 23.48 4.10
N ARG A 172 -5.72 22.22 3.69
CA ARG A 172 -5.36 21.82 2.32
C ARG A 172 -4.07 22.46 1.80
N ILE A 173 -3.21 22.91 2.67
CA ILE A 173 -1.81 23.10 2.33
C ILE A 173 -1.28 21.70 2.13
N THR A 174 -1.21 21.26 0.87
CA THR A 174 -0.71 19.94 0.51
C THR A 174 0.80 19.90 0.73
N ALA A 175 1.20 19.82 2.00
CA ALA A 175 2.57 19.64 2.37
C ALA A 175 2.98 18.20 2.03
N LYS A 176 3.63 18.04 0.88
CA LYS A 176 4.22 16.75 0.50
C LYS A 176 5.49 16.50 1.29
N PRO A 177 5.66 15.32 1.89
CA PRO A 177 6.93 14.99 2.53
C PRO A 177 8.03 14.91 1.47
N GLN A 178 9.13 15.61 1.71
CA GLN A 178 10.36 15.47 0.94
C GLN A 178 11.29 14.49 1.64
N ARG A 179 11.50 14.70 2.94
CA ARG A 179 12.34 13.85 3.76
C ARG A 179 11.71 13.72 5.14
N LEU A 180 11.33 12.52 5.50
CA LEU A 180 10.73 12.18 6.78
C LEU A 180 11.75 11.49 7.66
N PHE A 181 11.84 11.91 8.91
CA PHE A 181 12.63 11.26 9.93
C PHE A 181 11.70 10.65 10.97
N LEU A 182 12.03 9.44 11.42
CA LEU A 182 11.36 8.83 12.57
C LEU A 182 12.06 9.26 13.87
N LYS A 183 11.27 9.39 14.95
CA LYS A 183 11.79 9.65 16.30
C LYS A 183 12.67 8.51 16.80
N ASP A 184 12.20 7.29 16.55
CA ASP A 184 12.84 6.06 16.96
C ASP A 184 13.08 5.14 15.77
N LYS A 185 14.11 4.32 15.85
CA LYS A 185 14.39 3.29 14.87
C LYS A 185 13.34 2.19 15.02
N LEU A 186 12.58 1.96 13.94
CA LEU A 186 11.67 0.83 13.86
C LEU A 186 12.40 -0.45 13.45
N GLU A 187 11.90 -1.57 13.92
CA GLU A 187 12.46 -2.89 13.58
C GLU A 187 11.92 -3.46 12.26
N TYR A 188 11.15 -2.68 11.50
CA TYR A 188 10.50 -3.12 10.27
C TYR A 188 11.19 -2.56 9.04
N ASP A 189 11.25 -3.38 7.99
CA ASP A 189 11.84 -3.03 6.71
C ASP A 189 10.76 -2.56 5.69
N ILE A 190 9.47 -2.64 6.07
CA ILE A 190 8.34 -2.00 5.40
C ILE A 190 7.54 -1.21 6.44
N ILE A 191 7.32 0.07 6.15
CA ILE A 191 6.69 1.02 7.07
C ILE A 191 5.54 1.71 6.35
N LYS A 192 4.31 1.52 6.82
CA LYS A 192 3.15 2.26 6.33
C LYS A 192 2.84 3.41 7.25
N THR A 193 2.63 4.57 6.67
CA THR A 193 2.27 5.81 7.36
C THR A 193 1.10 6.49 6.66
N THR A 194 0.65 7.62 7.17
CA THR A 194 -0.38 8.44 6.51
C THR A 194 0.11 9.07 5.20
N LYS A 195 1.40 9.08 4.94
CA LYS A 195 2.04 9.69 3.76
C LYS A 195 2.56 8.68 2.73
N GLY A 196 2.35 7.41 2.96
CA GLY A 196 2.70 6.37 2.01
C GLY A 196 3.18 5.08 2.67
N ILE A 197 3.64 4.19 1.83
CA ILE A 197 4.23 2.92 2.23
C ILE A 197 5.68 2.92 1.78
N PHE A 198 6.56 2.82 2.76
CA PHE A 198 7.99 2.96 2.60
C PHE A 198 8.65 1.60 2.70
N PHE A 199 9.45 1.26 1.71
CA PHE A 199 10.23 0.04 1.64
C PHE A 199 11.70 0.36 1.82
N LEU A 200 12.41 -0.45 2.61
CA LEU A 200 13.84 -0.33 2.79
C LEU A 200 14.56 -0.35 1.43
N SER A 201 15.61 0.44 1.27
CA SER A 201 16.38 0.56 0.02
C SER A 201 16.83 -0.78 -0.55
N GLU A 202 17.23 -1.73 0.29
CA GLU A 202 17.64 -3.07 -0.12
C GLU A 202 16.51 -3.87 -0.80
N ILE A 203 15.26 -3.69 -0.35
CA ILE A 203 14.09 -4.31 -1.00
C ILE A 203 13.91 -3.72 -2.41
N ILE A 204 14.06 -2.40 -2.55
CA ILE A 204 13.92 -1.71 -3.83
C ILE A 204 15.03 -2.14 -4.79
N ASN A 205 16.26 -2.28 -4.31
CA ASN A 205 17.37 -2.79 -5.11
C ASN A 205 17.08 -4.22 -5.61
N GLU A 206 16.57 -5.11 -4.74
CA GLU A 206 16.17 -6.47 -5.16
C GLU A 206 15.00 -6.44 -6.17
N PHE A 207 14.06 -5.50 -6.06
CA PHE A 207 13.00 -5.31 -7.05
C PHE A 207 13.57 -4.91 -8.41
N GLN A 208 14.54 -4.00 -8.45
CA GLN A 208 15.18 -3.55 -9.68
C GLN A 208 16.00 -4.68 -10.33
N GLU A 209 16.82 -5.38 -9.55
CA GLU A 209 17.63 -6.53 -10.03
C GLU A 209 16.76 -7.63 -10.61
N LYS A 210 15.63 -7.93 -9.97
CA LYS A 210 14.69 -8.95 -10.41
C LYS A 210 13.66 -8.45 -11.43
N LYS A 211 13.77 -7.19 -11.86
CA LYS A 211 12.88 -6.56 -12.84
C LYS A 211 11.40 -6.70 -12.43
N ILE A 212 11.09 -6.41 -11.18
CA ILE A 212 9.71 -6.35 -10.69
C ILE A 212 8.97 -5.20 -11.38
N THR A 213 7.73 -5.43 -11.75
CA THR A 213 6.93 -4.52 -12.59
C THR A 213 5.66 -4.03 -11.88
N GLY A 214 5.12 -2.88 -12.32
CA GLY A 214 3.83 -2.36 -11.88
C GLY A 214 3.90 -1.52 -10.60
N TYR A 215 5.09 -1.16 -10.13
CA TYR A 215 5.28 -0.19 -9.05
C TYR A 215 6.06 1.02 -9.54
N GLN A 216 5.94 2.11 -8.82
CA GLN A 216 6.73 3.32 -8.99
C GLN A 216 7.23 3.81 -7.63
N ILE A 217 8.39 4.46 -7.65
CA ILE A 217 8.89 5.22 -6.50
C ILE A 217 8.30 6.61 -6.63
N ILE A 218 7.61 7.06 -5.60
CA ILE A 218 7.03 8.41 -5.54
C ILE A 218 7.81 9.30 -4.60
N ASP A 219 7.56 10.61 -4.66
CA ASP A 219 8.26 11.58 -3.81
C ASP A 219 8.16 11.24 -2.32
N GLY A 220 9.26 11.50 -1.63
CA GLY A 220 9.38 11.31 -0.19
C GLY A 220 10.28 10.13 0.19
N ILE A 221 11.30 10.44 0.98
CA ILE A 221 12.21 9.47 1.59
C ILE A 221 11.96 9.44 3.09
N LEU A 222 11.97 8.25 3.68
CA LEU A 222 11.89 8.07 5.13
C LEU A 222 13.24 7.58 5.64
N GLU A 223 13.69 8.16 6.74
CA GLU A 223 14.95 7.82 7.41
C GLU A 223 14.74 7.49 8.90
N THR A 224 15.60 6.62 9.42
CA THR A 224 15.62 6.22 10.84
C THR A 224 16.98 6.45 11.43
#